data_d1c3208d9faf8b0a89232cba06c9e88f
#
_entry.id   d1c3208d9faf8b0a89232cba06c9e88f
#
_cell.length_a   1.000
_cell.length_b   1.000
_cell.length_c   1.000
_cell.angle_alpha   90.00
_cell.angle_beta   90.00
_cell.angle_gamma   90.00
#
_symmetry.space_group_name_H-M   'P 1'
#
loop_
_entity.id
_entity.type
_entity.pdbx_description
1 polymer ?
#
loop_
_entity_poly.entity_id
_entity_poly.type
_entity_poly.pdbx_seq_one_letter_code
_entity_poly.pdbx_strand_id
1 'polypeptide(L)'
;AEAEVMISIDASPPDYLDHGATPNLIRMPAEGTRARWMTPSYPALTFPNHYTLVTGLRPDRHGIVHNTMTDAGIGGFRAADRNAVADGRWWGGEPIWVTAEKNGVRSASWAWPGSAASIGGVRPNRWKGFDDTVSPTQRIDDVIDWLDAPANVRPKLITVYLEQLDSAGHGHGRDSPQVRRTLGEIVPAIGH
;
A
#
# COMPACT_ATOMS: atom_id res chain seq x y z
N ALA A 1 -1.75 -6.77 22.74
CA ALA A 1 -2.25 -5.70 21.87
C ALA A 1 -2.44 -6.28 20.49
N GLU A 2 -3.57 -5.97 19.89
CA GLU A 2 -3.93 -6.33 18.53
C GLU A 2 -2.97 -5.69 17.52
N ALA A 3 -2.86 -6.22 16.33
CA ALA A 3 -2.08 -5.66 15.23
C ALA A 3 -3.01 -4.81 14.35
N GLU A 4 -2.48 -3.69 13.86
CA GLU A 4 -3.15 -2.85 12.86
C GLU A 4 -2.66 -3.24 11.47
N VAL A 5 -3.57 -3.54 10.57
CA VAL A 5 -3.26 -3.88 9.18
C VAL A 5 -3.92 -2.88 8.24
N MET A 6 -3.11 -2.14 7.49
CA MET A 6 -3.55 -1.20 6.47
C MET A 6 -3.38 -1.82 5.09
N ILE A 7 -4.48 -2.11 4.41
CA ILE A 7 -4.47 -2.69 3.06
C ILE A 7 -4.94 -1.62 2.07
N SER A 8 -4.18 -1.40 1.01
CA SER A 8 -4.58 -0.59 -0.13
C SER A 8 -4.79 -1.45 -1.36
N ILE A 9 -5.97 -1.31 -1.97
CA ILE A 9 -6.29 -1.84 -3.30
C ILE A 9 -6.27 -0.63 -4.24
N ASP A 10 -5.20 -0.48 -5.02
CA ASP A 10 -5.03 0.66 -5.92
C ASP A 10 -6.12 0.69 -7.00
N ALA A 11 -6.52 1.90 -7.42
CA ALA A 11 -7.57 2.14 -8.40
C ALA A 11 -8.94 1.48 -8.05
N SER A 12 -9.26 1.38 -6.73
CA SER A 12 -10.53 0.83 -6.25
C SER A 12 -11.55 1.94 -5.96
N PRO A 13 -12.41 2.31 -6.92
CA PRO A 13 -13.44 3.31 -6.68
C PRO A 13 -14.55 2.74 -5.78
N PRO A 14 -15.26 3.59 -5.01
CA PRO A 14 -16.21 3.14 -4.00
C PRO A 14 -17.40 2.32 -4.54
N ASP A 15 -17.77 2.53 -5.80
CA ASP A 15 -18.86 1.80 -6.47
C ASP A 15 -18.53 0.32 -6.78
N TYR A 16 -17.25 -0.08 -6.79
CA TYR A 16 -16.89 -1.49 -6.92
C TYR A 16 -17.41 -2.35 -5.76
N LEU A 17 -17.60 -1.75 -4.59
CA LEU A 17 -18.22 -2.44 -3.46
C LEU A 17 -19.70 -2.75 -3.66
N ASP A 18 -20.37 -2.03 -4.56
CA ASP A 18 -21.81 -2.15 -4.78
C ASP A 18 -22.17 -3.14 -5.92
N HIS A 19 -21.18 -3.67 -6.64
CA HIS A 19 -21.38 -4.55 -7.81
C HIS A 19 -21.49 -6.06 -7.50
N GLY A 20 -21.61 -6.47 -6.23
CA GLY A 20 -21.83 -7.87 -5.84
C GLY A 20 -20.62 -8.80 -6.02
N ALA A 21 -19.53 -8.33 -6.62
CA ALA A 21 -18.29 -9.09 -6.78
C ALA A 21 -17.40 -9.11 -5.54
N THR A 22 -17.85 -8.51 -4.45
CA THR A 22 -17.04 -8.21 -3.27
C THR A 22 -17.70 -8.65 -1.94
N PRO A 23 -18.13 -9.94 -1.78
CA PRO A 23 -18.92 -10.36 -0.63
C PRO A 23 -18.21 -10.12 0.72
N ASN A 24 -16.91 -10.35 0.79
CA ASN A 24 -16.12 -10.12 2.02
C ASN A 24 -15.98 -8.63 2.33
N LEU A 25 -15.69 -7.78 1.34
CA LEU A 25 -15.62 -6.34 1.53
C LEU A 25 -16.98 -5.70 1.86
N ILE A 26 -18.09 -6.29 1.41
CA ILE A 26 -19.45 -5.88 1.78
C ILE A 26 -19.76 -6.25 3.23
N ARG A 27 -19.24 -7.37 3.75
CA ARG A 27 -19.44 -7.81 5.14
C ARG A 27 -18.70 -6.91 6.13
N MET A 28 -17.48 -6.47 5.81
CA MET A 28 -16.67 -5.62 6.70
C MET A 28 -17.40 -4.36 7.22
N PRO A 29 -18.16 -3.60 6.39
CA PRO A 29 -18.94 -2.47 6.87
C PRO A 29 -20.06 -2.83 7.86
N ALA A 30 -20.59 -4.04 7.80
CA ALA A 30 -21.61 -4.49 8.75
C ALA A 30 -21.02 -4.79 10.15
N GLU A 31 -19.74 -5.09 10.21
CA GLU A 31 -18.98 -5.38 11.43
C GLU A 31 -18.13 -4.17 11.88
N GLY A 32 -18.00 -3.13 11.03
CA GLY A 32 -17.15 -1.98 11.26
C GLY A 32 -17.74 -0.67 10.74
N THR A 33 -16.88 0.16 10.13
CA THR A 33 -17.27 1.47 9.60
C THR A 33 -16.87 1.60 8.13
N ARG A 34 -17.77 2.13 7.31
CA ARG A 34 -17.52 2.43 5.89
C ARG A 34 -17.63 3.94 5.64
N ALA A 35 -16.59 4.55 5.08
CA ALA A 35 -16.68 5.87 4.47
C ALA A 35 -17.36 5.77 3.10
N ARG A 36 -18.03 6.85 2.67
CA ARG A 36 -18.63 6.92 1.32
C ARG A 36 -17.57 6.88 0.23
N TRP A 37 -16.47 7.59 0.44
CA TRP A 37 -15.28 7.64 -0.41
C TRP A 37 -14.10 8.20 0.37
N MET A 38 -12.92 8.10 -0.21
CA MET A 38 -11.72 8.82 0.20
C MET A 38 -11.33 9.78 -0.93
N THR A 39 -11.16 11.06 -0.60
CA THR A 39 -10.65 12.04 -1.57
C THR A 39 -9.12 11.97 -1.61
N PRO A 40 -8.53 11.62 -2.75
CA PRO A 40 -7.08 11.55 -2.88
C PRO A 40 -6.44 12.95 -2.85
N SER A 41 -5.15 12.99 -2.52
CA SER A 41 -4.33 14.18 -2.74
C SER A 41 -4.09 14.41 -4.23
N TYR A 42 -3.88 15.67 -4.64
CA TYR A 42 -3.43 15.97 -5.99
C TYR A 42 -1.89 15.96 -6.06
N PRO A 43 -1.30 15.36 -7.11
CA PRO A 43 -1.94 14.57 -8.17
C PRO A 43 -2.44 13.21 -7.66
N ALA A 44 -3.57 12.75 -8.23
CA ALA A 44 -4.18 11.45 -7.88
C ALA A 44 -3.40 10.29 -8.55
N LEU A 45 -2.13 10.14 -8.18
CA LEU A 45 -1.21 9.12 -8.67
C LEU A 45 -0.80 8.19 -7.54
N THR A 46 -0.37 6.98 -7.88
CA THR A 46 -0.02 5.92 -6.93
C THR A 46 0.95 6.37 -5.85
N PHE A 47 2.15 6.81 -6.22
CA PHE A 47 3.21 7.12 -5.25
C PHE A 47 2.89 8.34 -4.38
N PRO A 48 2.46 9.50 -4.95
CA PRO A 48 2.07 10.64 -4.14
C PRO A 48 0.99 10.31 -3.11
N ASN A 49 -0.07 9.59 -3.52
CA ASN A 49 -1.19 9.31 -2.62
C ASN A 49 -0.86 8.28 -1.56
N HIS A 50 -0.24 7.15 -1.92
CA HIS A 50 0.14 6.13 -0.95
C HIS A 50 1.12 6.66 0.10
N TYR A 51 2.02 7.57 -0.30
CA TYR A 51 2.94 8.16 0.66
C TYR A 51 2.26 9.24 1.52
N THR A 52 1.28 9.98 0.98
CA THR A 52 0.41 10.85 1.77
C THR A 52 -0.34 10.08 2.87
N LEU A 53 -0.89 8.90 2.56
CA LEU A 53 -1.64 8.09 3.53
C LEU A 53 -0.80 7.70 4.76
N VAL A 54 0.49 7.47 4.58
CA VAL A 54 1.38 7.00 5.65
C VAL A 54 2.18 8.10 6.32
N THR A 55 2.19 9.32 5.77
CA THR A 55 2.89 10.47 6.37
C THR A 55 1.94 11.54 6.92
N GLY A 56 0.69 11.57 6.46
CA GLY A 56 -0.24 12.68 6.72
C GLY A 56 0.16 13.99 6.05
N LEU A 57 1.19 13.97 5.19
CA LEU A 57 1.68 15.14 4.47
C LEU A 57 1.15 15.16 3.05
N ARG A 58 1.01 16.35 2.46
CA ARG A 58 0.72 16.50 1.02
C ARG A 58 1.98 16.30 0.18
N PRO A 59 1.83 15.99 -1.12
CA PRO A 59 2.97 15.73 -2.02
C PRO A 59 4.04 16.83 -2.03
N ASP A 60 3.65 18.10 -1.96
CA ASP A 60 4.58 19.24 -1.88
C ASP A 60 5.38 19.28 -0.57
N ARG A 61 4.94 18.57 0.46
CA ARG A 61 5.59 18.50 1.77
C ARG A 61 6.45 17.26 1.95
N HIS A 62 6.02 16.13 1.40
CA HIS A 62 6.80 14.89 1.50
C HIS A 62 7.71 14.64 0.28
N GLY A 63 7.64 15.48 -0.75
CA GLY A 63 8.56 15.47 -1.89
C GLY A 63 8.22 14.49 -3.02
N ILE A 64 7.35 13.52 -2.82
CA ILE A 64 6.91 12.60 -3.87
C ILE A 64 5.74 13.24 -4.61
N VAL A 65 6.05 14.03 -5.63
CA VAL A 65 5.07 14.85 -6.35
C VAL A 65 4.53 14.18 -7.62
N HIS A 66 5.19 13.12 -8.09
CA HIS A 66 4.77 12.38 -9.28
C HIS A 66 5.39 10.97 -9.29
N ASN A 67 4.83 10.03 -10.07
CA ASN A 67 5.42 8.69 -10.31
C ASN A 67 6.72 8.77 -11.14
N THR A 68 6.96 9.90 -11.80
CA THR A 68 8.22 10.21 -12.52
C THR A 68 8.57 11.65 -12.27
N MET A 69 9.74 11.93 -11.68
CA MET A 69 10.17 13.28 -11.34
C MET A 69 11.69 13.40 -11.43
N THR A 70 12.21 14.60 -11.37
CA THR A 70 13.65 14.90 -11.41
C THR A 70 13.98 15.93 -10.36
N ASP A 71 15.08 15.72 -9.64
CA ASP A 71 15.69 16.67 -8.72
C ASP A 71 17.14 16.92 -9.13
N ALA A 72 17.60 18.17 -9.03
CA ALA A 72 18.94 18.57 -9.48
C ALA A 72 20.06 17.94 -8.64
N GLY A 73 19.79 17.63 -7.36
CA GLY A 73 20.78 17.06 -6.43
C GLY A 73 20.72 15.54 -6.33
N ILE A 74 19.54 14.94 -6.60
CA ILE A 74 19.32 13.49 -6.44
C ILE A 74 19.36 12.77 -7.80
N GLY A 75 18.81 13.40 -8.86
CA GLY A 75 18.73 12.82 -10.21
C GLY A 75 17.30 12.51 -10.64
N GLY A 76 17.10 11.40 -11.36
CA GLY A 76 15.79 10.96 -11.83
C GLY A 76 15.12 9.95 -10.89
N PHE A 77 13.81 10.07 -10.71
CA PHE A 77 12.96 9.10 -10.03
C PHE A 77 11.93 8.55 -10.99
N ARG A 78 11.74 7.26 -10.97
CA ARG A 78 10.64 6.57 -11.66
C ARG A 78 10.11 5.48 -10.74
N ALA A 79 8.79 5.35 -10.63
CA ALA A 79 8.13 4.32 -9.83
C ALA A 79 8.56 2.89 -10.19
N ALA A 80 8.91 2.66 -11.48
CA ALA A 80 9.41 1.38 -11.96
C ALA A 80 10.91 1.13 -11.68
N ASP A 81 11.67 2.17 -11.28
CA ASP A 81 13.10 2.04 -10.97
C ASP A 81 13.29 1.69 -9.49
N ARG A 82 13.60 0.43 -9.24
CA ARG A 82 13.77 -0.10 -7.87
C ARG A 82 14.92 0.59 -7.11
N ASN A 83 15.96 1.04 -7.79
CA ASN A 83 17.07 1.73 -7.15
C ASN A 83 16.64 3.14 -6.69
N ALA A 84 15.93 3.88 -7.56
CA ALA A 84 15.40 5.18 -7.20
C ALA A 84 14.36 5.07 -6.07
N VAL A 85 13.46 4.08 -6.12
CA VAL A 85 12.46 3.82 -5.08
C VAL A 85 13.10 3.45 -3.74
N ALA A 86 14.23 2.76 -3.74
CA ALA A 86 14.96 2.37 -2.53
C ALA A 86 15.86 3.50 -1.96
N ASP A 87 16.05 4.59 -2.69
CA ASP A 87 16.86 5.73 -2.26
C ASP A 87 16.07 6.63 -1.30
N GLY A 88 16.46 6.59 -0.03
CA GLY A 88 15.79 7.34 1.05
C GLY A 88 15.80 8.87 0.87
N ARG A 89 16.67 9.42 0.02
CA ARG A 89 16.76 10.87 -0.24
C ARG A 89 15.50 11.45 -0.90
N TRP A 90 14.74 10.63 -1.63
CA TRP A 90 13.50 11.04 -2.27
C TRP A 90 12.33 11.23 -1.29
N TRP A 91 12.36 10.53 -0.15
CA TRP A 91 11.22 10.35 0.75
C TRP A 91 11.28 11.31 1.93
N GLY A 92 10.67 12.48 1.79
CA GLY A 92 10.57 13.46 2.86
C GLY A 92 9.47 13.12 3.88
N GLY A 93 9.52 13.74 5.04
CA GLY A 93 8.60 13.44 6.13
C GLY A 93 8.93 12.11 6.84
N GLU A 94 8.03 11.67 7.71
CA GLU A 94 8.18 10.45 8.48
C GLU A 94 6.95 9.55 8.30
N PRO A 95 7.08 8.40 7.60
CA PRO A 95 5.96 7.48 7.46
C PRO A 95 5.69 6.69 8.75
N ILE A 96 4.45 6.22 8.92
CA ILE A 96 3.98 5.57 10.14
C ILE A 96 4.84 4.39 10.61
N TRP A 97 5.46 3.63 9.70
CA TRP A 97 6.36 2.55 10.09
C TRP A 97 7.66 3.06 10.73
N VAL A 98 8.18 4.21 10.28
CA VAL A 98 9.37 4.83 10.91
C VAL A 98 9.03 5.30 12.31
N THR A 99 7.89 5.97 12.48
CA THR A 99 7.39 6.36 13.80
C THR A 99 7.19 5.14 14.71
N ALA A 100 6.58 4.06 14.20
CA ALA A 100 6.39 2.83 14.95
C ALA A 100 7.73 2.23 15.43
N GLU A 101 8.67 2.03 14.51
CA GLU A 101 9.99 1.45 14.85
C GLU A 101 10.76 2.30 15.86
N LYS A 102 10.77 3.64 15.70
CA LYS A 102 11.40 4.56 16.65
C LYS A 102 10.81 4.48 18.07
N ASN A 103 9.56 4.06 18.19
CA ASN A 103 8.87 3.87 19.45
C ASN A 103 8.80 2.41 19.93
N GLY A 104 9.65 1.53 19.36
CA GLY A 104 9.73 0.12 19.74
C GLY A 104 8.54 -0.73 19.30
N VAL A 105 7.70 -0.23 18.39
CA VAL A 105 6.59 -0.94 17.76
C VAL A 105 7.08 -1.55 16.44
N ARG A 106 7.18 -2.88 16.38
CA ARG A 106 7.59 -3.56 15.16
C ARG A 106 6.59 -3.36 14.04
N SER A 107 7.10 -3.04 12.86
CA SER A 107 6.32 -2.88 11.66
C SER A 107 6.69 -3.89 10.57
N ALA A 108 5.76 -4.14 9.68
CA ALA A 108 6.00 -4.88 8.44
C ALA A 108 5.35 -4.17 7.26
N SER A 109 5.90 -4.38 6.07
CA SER A 109 5.34 -3.81 4.84
C SER A 109 5.47 -4.75 3.66
N TRP A 110 4.37 -4.91 2.94
CA TRP A 110 4.35 -5.59 1.65
C TRP A 110 4.15 -4.55 0.54
N ALA A 111 5.23 -4.21 -0.18
CA ALA A 111 5.28 -3.35 -1.37
C ALA A 111 4.67 -1.94 -1.22
N TRP A 112 4.39 -1.43 -0.03
CA TRP A 112 3.88 -0.08 0.12
C TRP A 112 4.88 0.96 -0.43
N PRO A 113 4.47 1.94 -1.27
CA PRO A 113 5.36 2.97 -1.77
C PRO A 113 6.17 3.66 -0.67
N GLY A 114 7.50 3.60 -0.77
CA GLY A 114 8.44 4.12 0.22
C GLY A 114 8.96 3.09 1.23
N SER A 115 8.31 1.94 1.42
CA SER A 115 8.72 0.97 2.43
C SER A 115 10.05 0.26 2.14
N ALA A 116 10.48 0.23 0.88
CA ALA A 116 11.78 -0.33 0.47
C ALA A 116 12.95 0.64 0.76
N ALA A 117 12.68 1.91 1.02
CA ALA A 117 13.69 2.91 1.31
C ALA A 117 14.04 2.98 2.80
N SER A 118 15.30 3.29 3.11
CA SER A 118 15.71 3.66 4.45
C SER A 118 15.43 5.16 4.67
N ILE A 119 14.30 5.46 5.31
CA ILE A 119 13.84 6.83 5.52
C ILE A 119 14.26 7.28 6.92
N GLY A 120 15.08 8.34 7.00
CA GLY A 120 15.67 8.74 8.27
C GLY A 120 16.52 7.65 8.95
N GLY A 121 17.12 6.75 8.16
CA GLY A 121 17.90 5.62 8.64
C GLY A 121 17.08 4.41 9.08
N VAL A 122 15.75 4.45 8.94
CA VAL A 122 14.84 3.40 9.44
C VAL A 122 14.03 2.78 8.30
N ARG A 123 13.81 1.49 8.39
CA ARG A 123 12.89 0.69 7.53
C ARG A 123 11.92 -0.09 8.40
N PRO A 124 10.81 -0.61 7.83
CA PRO A 124 10.03 -1.62 8.53
C PRO A 124 10.91 -2.80 8.94
N ASN A 125 10.65 -3.37 10.12
CA ASN A 125 11.39 -4.53 10.64
C ASN A 125 11.34 -5.73 9.67
N ARG A 126 10.19 -5.92 9.02
CA ARG A 126 10.01 -6.85 7.91
C ARG A 126 9.48 -6.10 6.70
N TRP A 127 10.01 -6.38 5.53
CA TRP A 127 9.49 -5.80 4.31
C TRP A 127 9.74 -6.69 3.11
N LYS A 128 8.82 -6.62 2.16
CA LYS A 128 8.97 -7.19 0.81
C LYS A 128 8.82 -6.06 -0.20
N GLY A 129 9.74 -6.01 -1.15
CA GLY A 129 9.69 -5.05 -2.26
C GLY A 129 8.56 -5.39 -3.23
N PHE A 130 8.25 -4.45 -4.10
CA PHE A 130 7.27 -4.63 -5.15
C PHE A 130 7.70 -5.77 -6.11
N ASP A 131 6.79 -6.72 -6.33
CA ASP A 131 6.92 -7.84 -7.25
C ASP A 131 5.54 -8.16 -7.82
N ASP A 132 5.33 -7.86 -9.10
CA ASP A 132 4.07 -8.05 -9.82
C ASP A 132 3.79 -9.52 -10.18
N THR A 133 4.76 -10.41 -9.98
CA THR A 133 4.58 -11.85 -10.17
C THR A 133 3.94 -12.53 -8.96
N VAL A 134 3.91 -11.85 -7.79
CA VAL A 134 3.33 -12.39 -6.56
C VAL A 134 1.84 -12.06 -6.48
N SER A 135 1.02 -13.10 -6.39
CA SER A 135 -0.44 -12.94 -6.34
C SER A 135 -0.94 -12.22 -5.07
N PRO A 136 -2.15 -11.61 -5.10
CA PRO A 136 -2.77 -11.05 -3.91
C PRO A 136 -2.87 -12.05 -2.76
N THR A 137 -3.28 -13.29 -3.05
CA THR A 137 -3.39 -14.37 -2.05
C THR A 137 -2.05 -14.62 -1.36
N GLN A 138 -0.97 -14.76 -2.12
CA GLN A 138 0.36 -14.98 -1.55
C GLN A 138 0.82 -13.80 -0.67
N ARG A 139 0.48 -12.56 -1.03
CA ARG A 139 0.81 -11.38 -0.20
C ARG A 139 0.04 -11.41 1.12
N ILE A 140 -1.21 -11.83 1.10
CA ILE A 140 -2.03 -11.96 2.31
C ILE A 140 -1.56 -13.14 3.17
N ASP A 141 -1.20 -14.28 2.56
CA ASP A 141 -0.60 -15.42 3.28
C ASP A 141 0.68 -14.99 4.03
N ASP A 142 1.55 -14.22 3.38
CA ASP A 142 2.73 -13.63 4.03
C ASP A 142 2.37 -12.74 5.23
N VAL A 143 1.28 -11.98 5.14
CA VAL A 143 0.78 -11.14 6.24
C VAL A 143 0.26 -12.01 7.39
N ILE A 144 -0.47 -13.08 7.09
CA ILE A 144 -0.96 -14.05 8.08
C ILE A 144 0.24 -14.70 8.79
N ASP A 145 1.26 -15.14 8.05
CA ASP A 145 2.50 -15.69 8.60
C ASP A 145 3.20 -14.69 9.55
N TRP A 146 3.17 -13.40 9.21
CA TRP A 146 3.73 -12.37 10.10
C TRP A 146 2.88 -12.19 11.36
N LEU A 147 1.56 -12.28 11.27
CA LEU A 147 0.65 -12.18 12.40
C LEU A 147 0.71 -13.40 13.31
N ASP A 148 0.99 -14.59 12.77
CA ASP A 148 1.15 -15.83 13.51
C ASP A 148 2.54 -15.99 14.15
N ALA A 149 3.46 -15.09 13.84
CA ALA A 149 4.79 -15.09 14.44
C ALA A 149 4.73 -14.96 15.96
N PRO A 150 5.71 -15.53 16.71
CA PRO A 150 5.79 -15.36 18.16
C PRO A 150 5.68 -13.90 18.61
N ALA A 151 5.02 -13.64 19.73
CA ALA A 151 4.66 -12.30 20.21
C ALA A 151 5.87 -11.34 20.32
N ASN A 152 7.05 -11.84 20.60
CA ASN A 152 8.27 -11.06 20.72
C ASN A 152 8.87 -10.59 19.37
N VAL A 153 8.42 -11.17 18.23
CA VAL A 153 8.87 -10.80 16.87
C VAL A 153 7.72 -10.42 15.94
N ARG A 154 6.48 -10.55 16.40
CA ARG A 154 5.27 -10.22 15.66
C ARG A 154 5.19 -8.72 15.39
N PRO A 155 4.98 -8.27 14.14
CA PRO A 155 4.69 -6.87 13.86
C PRO A 155 3.31 -6.49 14.42
N LYS A 156 3.19 -5.24 14.84
CA LYS A 156 1.92 -4.64 15.31
C LYS A 156 1.37 -3.59 14.37
N LEU A 157 2.15 -3.18 13.39
CA LEU A 157 1.74 -2.33 12.29
C LEU A 157 2.15 -3.01 10.98
N ILE A 158 1.19 -3.25 10.11
CA ILE A 158 1.44 -3.87 8.79
C ILE A 158 0.81 -3.01 7.71
N THR A 159 1.55 -2.74 6.64
CA THR A 159 1.02 -2.07 5.44
C THR A 159 1.13 -3.00 4.24
N VAL A 160 0.06 -3.10 3.45
CA VAL A 160 -0.02 -3.97 2.27
C VAL A 160 -0.52 -3.18 1.08
N TYR A 161 0.19 -3.26 -0.04
CA TYR A 161 -0.20 -2.64 -1.30
C TYR A 161 -0.52 -3.71 -2.34
N LEU A 162 -1.66 -3.55 -3.01
CA LEU A 162 -2.19 -4.43 -4.06
C LEU A 162 -2.46 -3.59 -5.32
N GLU A 163 -1.64 -3.77 -6.37
CA GLU A 163 -1.70 -3.02 -7.64
C GLU A 163 -2.54 -3.69 -8.71
N GLN A 164 -2.97 -4.94 -8.52
CA GLN A 164 -3.52 -5.77 -9.59
C GLN A 164 -4.75 -5.15 -10.27
N LEU A 165 -5.57 -4.43 -9.48
CA LEU A 165 -6.76 -3.78 -9.99
C LEU A 165 -6.41 -2.58 -10.87
N ASP A 166 -5.42 -1.78 -10.47
CA ASP A 166 -4.88 -0.67 -11.26
C ASP A 166 -4.31 -1.17 -12.58
N SER A 167 -3.49 -2.23 -12.54
CA SER A 167 -2.91 -2.86 -13.72
C SER A 167 -3.98 -3.37 -14.70
N ALA A 168 -5.03 -4.02 -14.19
CA ALA A 168 -6.16 -4.47 -15.01
C ALA A 168 -6.92 -3.30 -15.62
N GLY A 169 -7.13 -2.23 -14.84
CA GLY A 169 -7.78 -1.00 -15.29
C GLY A 169 -7.03 -0.29 -16.41
N HIS A 170 -5.71 -0.15 -16.28
CA HIS A 170 -4.85 0.41 -17.29
C HIS A 170 -4.83 -0.41 -18.59
N GLY A 171 -4.79 -1.75 -18.48
CA GLY A 171 -4.73 -2.64 -19.64
C GLY A 171 -6.05 -2.82 -20.39
N HIS A 172 -7.18 -2.74 -19.69
CA HIS A 172 -8.47 -3.18 -20.23
C HIS A 172 -9.63 -2.20 -20.03
N GLY A 173 -9.41 -1.11 -19.30
CA GLY A 173 -10.44 -0.15 -18.92
C GLY A 173 -11.21 -0.56 -17.66
N ARG A 174 -11.72 0.44 -16.95
CA ARG A 174 -12.34 0.36 -15.63
C ARG A 174 -13.46 -0.68 -15.51
N ASP A 175 -14.36 -0.75 -16.50
CA ASP A 175 -15.58 -1.58 -16.44
C ASP A 175 -15.40 -2.93 -17.15
N SER A 176 -14.16 -3.32 -17.45
CA SER A 176 -13.84 -4.52 -18.20
C SER A 176 -14.14 -5.81 -17.41
N PRO A 177 -14.39 -6.94 -18.12
CA PRO A 177 -14.47 -8.25 -17.48
C PRO A 177 -13.17 -8.64 -16.72
N GLN A 178 -12.03 -8.14 -17.17
CA GLN A 178 -10.73 -8.38 -16.53
C GLN A 178 -10.66 -7.72 -15.16
N VAL A 179 -11.08 -6.47 -15.03
CA VAL A 179 -11.17 -5.77 -13.74
C VAL A 179 -12.10 -6.52 -12.78
N ARG A 180 -13.27 -6.98 -13.26
CA ARG A 180 -14.19 -7.78 -12.43
C ARG A 180 -13.58 -9.10 -11.98
N ARG A 181 -12.80 -9.77 -12.82
CA ARG A 181 -12.08 -11.01 -12.47
C ARG A 181 -11.04 -10.72 -11.40
N THR A 182 -10.23 -9.69 -11.57
CA THR A 182 -9.20 -9.29 -10.60
C THR A 182 -9.81 -8.94 -9.24
N LEU A 183 -10.96 -8.25 -9.20
CA LEU A 183 -11.70 -8.06 -7.95
C LEU A 183 -12.10 -9.39 -7.30
N GLY A 184 -12.57 -10.35 -8.10
CA GLY A 184 -12.92 -11.70 -7.66
C GLY A 184 -11.72 -12.50 -7.10
N GLU A 185 -10.49 -12.12 -7.40
CA GLU A 185 -9.26 -12.73 -6.87
C GLU A 185 -8.78 -12.03 -5.59
N ILE A 186 -8.83 -10.68 -5.57
CA ILE A 186 -8.37 -9.88 -4.43
C ILE A 186 -9.29 -10.04 -3.22
N VAL A 187 -10.60 -9.99 -3.43
CA VAL A 187 -11.58 -9.93 -2.35
C VAL A 187 -11.59 -11.20 -1.49
N PRO A 188 -11.55 -12.43 -2.04
CA PRO A 188 -11.42 -13.63 -1.22
C PRO A 188 -10.11 -13.66 -0.43
N ALA A 189 -9.00 -13.19 -1.02
CA ALA A 189 -7.71 -13.16 -0.34
C ALA A 189 -7.75 -12.32 0.95
N ILE A 190 -8.42 -11.17 0.93
CA ILE A 190 -8.55 -10.29 2.11
C ILE A 190 -9.54 -10.85 3.15
N GLY A 191 -10.45 -11.72 2.74
CA GLY A 191 -11.51 -12.25 3.61
C GLY A 191 -11.15 -13.51 4.41
N HIS A 192 -9.89 -13.98 4.31
CA HIS A 192 -9.35 -15.06 5.12
C HIS A 192 -8.90 -14.51 6.47
#